data_055955d49bae5618d389754d97db990a
#
_entry.id   055955d49bae5618d389754d97db990a
#
_cell.length_a   1.000
_cell.length_b   1.000
_cell.length_c   1.000
_cell.angle_alpha   90.00
_cell.angle_beta   90.00
_cell.angle_gamma   90.00
#
_symmetry.space_group_name_H-M   'P 1'
#
loop_
_entity.id
_entity.type
_entity.pdbx_description
1 polymer ?
#
loop_
_entity_poly.entity_id
_entity_poly.type
_entity_poly.pdbx_seq_one_letter_code
_entity_poly.pdbx_strand_id
1 'polypeptide(L)'
;MLPVHSLELLTFLCSDTSASVGTGNDRAVNYEMHYPIIYTENTVAQNKINSDLYRYIENFRIDYRNGEFIEGKFTYELRFENADYVSLILHDYRWRGGVPGHTIHTGLVYNKHSGEKVPLRYFIHSINEDFSTLFAFPLYNERNKFLNTKSRVPYRECDHTIPDDYFLSGNGIVSLIFQEYQRAAFFEGMTYTPIEPKWIDYFNRKNP
;
A
#
# COMPACT_ATOMS: atom_id res chain seq x y z
N MET A 1 -19.01 18.28 21.80
CA MET A 1 -17.88 19.20 21.69
C MET A 1 -16.63 18.33 21.68
N LEU A 2 -16.13 17.98 20.51
CA LEU A 2 -14.92 17.18 20.35
C LEU A 2 -13.70 18.10 20.49
N PRO A 3 -12.62 17.68 21.15
CA PRO A 3 -11.42 18.49 21.25
C PRO A 3 -10.78 18.60 19.87
N VAL A 4 -10.67 19.82 19.39
CA VAL A 4 -9.88 20.18 18.22
C VAL A 4 -8.43 19.99 18.61
N HIS A 5 -7.79 18.89 18.17
CA HIS A 5 -6.35 18.78 18.25
C HIS A 5 -5.76 19.88 17.36
N SER A 6 -5.02 20.77 17.99
CA SER A 6 -4.33 21.87 17.35
C SER A 6 -3.42 21.32 16.25
N LEU A 7 -3.70 21.70 14.99
CA LEU A 7 -2.74 21.63 13.91
C LEU A 7 -1.56 22.56 14.29
N GLU A 8 -0.46 22.00 14.73
CA GLU A 8 0.80 22.73 14.76
C GLU A 8 1.22 22.99 13.30
N LEU A 9 1.12 24.23 12.91
CA LEU A 9 1.69 24.75 11.65
C LEU A 9 3.22 24.65 11.76
N LEU A 10 3.79 23.57 11.27
CA LEU A 10 5.21 23.49 10.95
C LEU A 10 5.43 24.26 9.64
N THR A 11 5.91 25.47 9.77
CA THR A 11 6.42 26.27 8.66
C THR A 11 7.68 25.62 8.11
N PHE A 12 7.57 24.87 7.03
CA PHE A 12 8.73 24.41 6.27
C PHE A 12 9.22 25.51 5.33
N LEU A 13 10.45 25.96 5.55
CA LEU A 13 11.20 26.76 4.60
C LEU A 13 11.48 25.90 3.34
N CYS A 14 11.01 26.39 2.22
CA CYS A 14 11.14 25.78 0.90
C CYS A 14 12.61 25.74 0.47
N SER A 15 13.18 24.53 0.35
CA SER A 15 14.31 24.26 -0.53
C SER A 15 13.83 23.24 -1.57
N ASP A 16 14.16 23.47 -2.83
CA ASP A 16 13.65 22.81 -4.05
C ASP A 16 13.84 21.28 -4.10
N THR A 17 13.04 20.56 -3.34
CA THR A 17 12.57 19.16 -3.52
C THR A 17 11.51 18.91 -2.45
N SER A 18 10.33 19.45 -2.64
CA SER A 18 9.25 19.30 -1.67
C SER A 18 8.73 17.85 -1.70
N ALA A 19 9.13 17.06 -0.71
CA ALA A 19 8.38 15.83 -0.41
C ALA A 19 6.94 16.23 -0.11
N SER A 20 5.98 15.81 -0.95
CA SER A 20 4.56 16.08 -0.73
C SER A 20 3.95 15.19 0.34
N VAL A 21 4.76 14.40 1.03
CA VAL A 21 4.33 13.44 2.05
C VAL A 21 4.97 13.76 3.40
N GLY A 22 4.14 14.14 4.37
CA GLY A 22 4.53 14.26 5.77
C GLY A 22 4.12 13.02 6.57
N THR A 23 4.56 12.96 7.84
CA THR A 23 4.23 11.86 8.76
C THR A 23 3.49 12.38 9.97
N GLY A 24 2.28 11.87 10.20
CA GLY A 24 1.57 12.00 11.46
C GLY A 24 1.90 10.83 12.38
N ASN A 25 1.84 11.07 13.69
CA ASN A 25 2.14 10.06 14.71
C ASN A 25 0.99 9.97 15.71
N ASP A 26 0.72 8.76 16.18
CA ASP A 26 -0.18 8.50 17.30
C ASP A 26 0.32 7.29 18.09
N ARG A 27 0.00 7.24 19.38
CA ARG A 27 0.46 6.17 20.27
C ARG A 27 -0.52 5.93 21.40
N ALA A 28 -0.73 4.66 21.72
CA ALA A 28 -1.33 4.21 22.97
C ALA A 28 -0.39 3.23 23.68
N VAL A 29 -0.84 2.64 24.80
CA VAL A 29 -0.02 1.71 25.61
C VAL A 29 0.52 0.57 24.77
N ASN A 30 -0.32 0.01 23.88
CA ASN A 30 -0.03 -1.20 23.11
C ASN A 30 -0.10 -1.00 21.58
N TYR A 31 -0.09 0.23 21.11
CA TYR A 31 0.09 0.48 19.69
C TYR A 31 0.92 1.72 19.39
N GLU A 32 1.54 1.70 18.22
CA GLU A 32 2.28 2.80 17.62
C GLU A 32 1.80 3.02 16.20
N MET A 33 1.58 4.28 15.83
CA MET A 33 1.15 4.66 14.50
C MET A 33 2.06 5.73 13.89
N HIS A 34 2.50 5.48 12.68
CA HIS A 34 3.14 6.45 11.78
C HIS A 34 2.35 6.43 10.48
N TYR A 35 1.62 7.49 10.17
CA TYR A 35 0.72 7.53 9.02
C TYR A 35 1.04 8.68 8.07
N PRO A 36 0.76 8.53 6.76
CA PRO A 36 1.08 9.56 5.78
C PRO A 36 0.11 10.74 5.87
N ILE A 37 0.63 11.93 5.63
CA ILE A 37 -0.14 13.17 5.39
C ILE A 37 0.30 13.69 4.02
N ILE A 38 -0.62 13.78 3.07
CA ILE A 38 -0.33 14.21 1.71
C ILE A 38 -0.58 15.70 1.56
N TYR A 39 0.36 16.38 0.93
CA TYR A 39 0.26 17.78 0.55
C TYR A 39 0.23 17.90 -0.96
N THR A 40 -0.71 18.69 -1.49
CA THR A 40 -0.83 18.97 -2.92
C THR A 40 -1.13 20.45 -3.13
N GLU A 41 -0.85 20.99 -4.32
CA GLU A 41 -1.22 22.36 -4.67
C GLU A 41 -2.75 22.57 -4.68
N ASN A 42 -3.50 21.52 -5.00
CA ASN A 42 -4.96 21.55 -4.98
C ASN A 42 -5.47 21.12 -3.58
N THR A 43 -5.89 22.09 -2.77
CA THR A 43 -6.44 21.85 -1.42
C THR A 43 -7.63 20.89 -1.41
N VAL A 44 -8.48 20.90 -2.45
CA VAL A 44 -9.63 19.98 -2.54
C VAL A 44 -9.14 18.54 -2.73
N ALA A 45 -8.18 18.33 -3.62
CA ALA A 45 -7.54 17.02 -3.83
C ALA A 45 -6.83 16.56 -2.55
N GLN A 46 -6.06 17.43 -1.91
CA GLN A 46 -5.40 17.16 -0.63
C GLN A 46 -6.39 16.67 0.43
N ASN A 47 -7.50 17.38 0.62
CA ASN A 47 -8.50 17.02 1.61
C ASN A 47 -9.16 15.66 1.31
N LYS A 48 -9.42 15.36 0.04
CA LYS A 48 -9.96 14.04 -0.38
C LYS A 48 -8.99 12.91 -0.03
N ILE A 49 -7.71 13.05 -0.43
CA ILE A 49 -6.69 12.03 -0.15
C ILE A 49 -6.56 11.81 1.37
N ASN A 50 -6.37 12.89 2.13
CA ASN A 50 -6.17 12.77 3.57
C ASN A 50 -7.43 12.27 4.30
N SER A 51 -8.63 12.56 3.80
CA SER A 51 -9.88 12.01 4.34
C SER A 51 -9.98 10.50 4.09
N ASP A 52 -9.56 10.00 2.92
CA ASP A 52 -9.54 8.56 2.64
C ASP A 52 -8.47 7.85 3.49
N LEU A 53 -7.27 8.42 3.59
CA LEU A 53 -6.20 7.90 4.48
C LEU A 53 -6.63 7.88 5.95
N TYR A 54 -7.33 8.91 6.40
CA TYR A 54 -7.82 8.99 7.79
C TYR A 54 -8.80 7.85 8.12
N ARG A 55 -9.57 7.32 7.16
CA ARG A 55 -10.45 6.17 7.38
C ARG A 55 -9.69 4.91 7.80
N TYR A 56 -8.52 4.65 7.19
CA TYR A 56 -7.67 3.51 7.60
C TYR A 56 -7.15 3.70 9.03
N ILE A 57 -6.72 4.92 9.35
CA ILE A 57 -6.23 5.27 10.69
C ILE A 57 -7.33 5.10 11.74
N GLU A 58 -8.52 5.64 11.47
CA GLU A 58 -9.65 5.53 12.40
C GLU A 58 -10.16 4.10 12.54
N ASN A 59 -10.18 3.31 11.48
CA ASN A 59 -10.54 1.89 11.57
C ASN A 59 -9.56 1.15 12.51
N PHE A 60 -8.26 1.37 12.37
CA PHE A 60 -7.27 0.78 13.27
C PHE A 60 -7.54 1.17 14.74
N ARG A 61 -7.81 2.44 15.01
CA ARG A 61 -8.12 2.95 16.36
C ARG A 61 -9.42 2.39 16.93
N ILE A 62 -10.45 2.28 16.07
CA ILE A 62 -11.75 1.71 16.45
C ILE A 62 -11.58 0.24 16.83
N ASP A 63 -10.89 -0.54 16.01
CA ASP A 63 -10.67 -1.95 16.24
C ASP A 63 -9.85 -2.19 17.53
N TYR A 64 -8.83 -1.35 17.79
CA TYR A 64 -8.10 -1.40 19.08
C TYR A 64 -9.02 -1.11 20.27
N ARG A 65 -9.85 -0.06 20.19
CA ARG A 65 -10.81 0.29 21.26
C ARG A 65 -11.85 -0.79 21.51
N ASN A 66 -12.20 -1.52 20.46
CA ASN A 66 -13.14 -2.64 20.53
C ASN A 66 -12.48 -3.95 21.03
N GLY A 67 -11.15 -3.96 21.25
CA GLY A 67 -10.42 -5.14 21.71
C GLY A 67 -10.18 -6.18 20.61
N GLU A 68 -10.26 -5.80 19.32
CA GLU A 68 -10.03 -6.70 18.20
C GLU A 68 -8.57 -7.19 18.11
N PHE A 69 -7.64 -6.48 18.74
CA PHE A 69 -6.25 -6.89 18.90
C PHE A 69 -5.65 -6.32 20.20
N ILE A 70 -4.58 -6.98 20.66
CA ILE A 70 -3.90 -6.64 21.94
C ILE A 70 -2.76 -5.66 21.69
N GLU A 71 -1.96 -5.91 20.64
CA GLU A 71 -0.86 -5.04 20.23
C GLU A 71 -0.96 -4.73 18.74
N GLY A 72 -0.55 -3.54 18.35
CA GLY A 72 -0.62 -3.11 16.96
C GLY A 72 0.48 -2.15 16.55
N LYS A 73 0.76 -2.15 15.24
CA LYS A 73 1.65 -1.18 14.62
C LYS A 73 1.09 -0.78 13.26
N PHE A 74 0.88 0.51 13.06
CA PHE A 74 0.44 1.04 11.79
C PHE A 74 1.55 1.91 11.21
N THR A 75 2.05 1.53 10.02
CA THR A 75 3.11 2.28 9.34
C THR A 75 2.79 2.43 7.86
N TYR A 76 3.59 3.21 7.16
CA TYR A 76 3.47 3.35 5.73
C TYR A 76 4.84 3.42 5.05
N GLU A 77 4.86 3.14 3.75
CA GLU A 77 6.01 3.29 2.89
C GLU A 77 5.61 4.10 1.65
N LEU A 78 6.33 5.18 1.36
CA LEU A 78 6.22 5.91 0.10
C LEU A 78 6.97 5.11 -0.98
N ARG A 79 6.27 4.64 -2.00
CA ARG A 79 6.83 3.81 -3.09
C ARG A 79 7.18 4.62 -4.33
N PHE A 80 6.36 5.60 -4.64
CA PHE A 80 6.55 6.46 -5.81
C PHE A 80 5.80 7.78 -5.65
N GLU A 81 6.39 8.83 -6.18
CA GLU A 81 5.75 10.13 -6.30
C GLU A 81 6.24 10.86 -7.54
N ASN A 82 5.31 11.52 -8.23
CA ASN A 82 5.61 12.49 -9.29
C ASN A 82 4.60 13.64 -9.24
N ALA A 83 4.51 14.45 -10.32
CA ALA A 83 3.56 15.55 -10.40
C ALA A 83 2.09 15.07 -10.31
N ASP A 84 1.77 13.91 -10.90
CA ASP A 84 0.40 13.42 -11.08
C ASP A 84 -0.06 12.46 -9.98
N TYR A 85 0.84 11.63 -9.46
CA TYR A 85 0.51 10.52 -8.58
C TYR A 85 1.36 10.48 -7.32
N VAL A 86 0.76 10.00 -6.24
CA VAL A 86 1.45 9.51 -5.05
C VAL A 86 1.03 8.06 -4.80
N SER A 87 2.01 7.20 -4.55
CA SER A 87 1.82 5.76 -4.34
C SER A 87 2.44 5.31 -3.03
N LEU A 88 1.62 4.70 -2.18
CA LEU A 88 1.94 4.32 -0.81
C LEU A 88 1.60 2.84 -0.58
N ILE A 89 2.26 2.22 0.39
CA ILE A 89 1.80 0.99 1.02
C ILE A 89 1.54 1.29 2.49
N LEU A 90 0.35 0.93 2.99
CA LEU A 90 0.05 0.93 4.41
C LEU A 90 0.34 -0.47 4.98
N HIS A 91 0.92 -0.53 6.15
CA HIS A 91 1.23 -1.75 6.89
C HIS A 91 0.47 -1.72 8.22
N ASP A 92 -0.55 -2.56 8.34
CA ASP A 92 -1.42 -2.68 9.51
C ASP A 92 -1.11 -4.00 10.22
N TYR A 93 -0.15 -3.98 11.17
CA TYR A 93 0.20 -5.12 12.00
C TYR A 93 -0.71 -5.19 13.21
N ARG A 94 -1.24 -6.40 13.47
CA ARG A 94 -2.11 -6.68 14.62
C ARG A 94 -1.75 -8.01 15.26
N TRP A 95 -1.62 -8.00 16.58
CA TRP A 95 -1.44 -9.21 17.37
C TRP A 95 -2.64 -9.41 18.31
N ARG A 96 -3.25 -10.61 18.21
CA ARG A 96 -4.44 -10.99 18.98
C ARG A 96 -4.16 -11.96 20.12
N GLY A 97 -2.88 -12.28 20.37
CA GLY A 97 -2.45 -13.28 21.35
C GLY A 97 -2.26 -14.69 20.74
N GLY A 98 -1.35 -15.45 21.32
CA GLY A 98 -1.07 -16.85 20.96
C GLY A 98 -0.09 -17.00 19.79
N VAL A 99 -0.62 -16.95 18.56
CA VAL A 99 0.20 -17.07 17.32
C VAL A 99 0.89 -15.74 16.97
N PRO A 100 1.90 -15.73 16.10
CA PRO A 100 2.48 -14.49 15.58
C PRO A 100 1.40 -13.55 15.04
N GLY A 101 1.60 -12.24 15.22
CA GLY A 101 0.72 -11.23 14.64
C GLY A 101 0.73 -11.29 13.11
N HIS A 102 -0.27 -10.69 12.51
CA HIS A 102 -0.46 -10.63 11.06
C HIS A 102 -0.42 -9.17 10.59
N THR A 103 0.20 -8.94 9.42
CA THR A 103 0.24 -7.62 8.79
C THR A 103 -0.63 -7.62 7.53
N ILE A 104 -1.57 -6.68 7.45
CA ILE A 104 -2.30 -6.39 6.22
C ILE A 104 -1.57 -5.28 5.48
N HIS A 105 -1.29 -5.50 4.21
CA HIS A 105 -0.61 -4.55 3.33
C HIS A 105 -1.60 -3.99 2.31
N THR A 106 -1.85 -2.69 2.37
CA THR A 106 -2.78 -2.02 1.45
C THR A 106 -2.03 -1.09 0.51
N GLY A 107 -2.09 -1.37 -0.78
CA GLY A 107 -1.54 -0.51 -1.82
C GLY A 107 -2.50 0.63 -2.17
N LEU A 108 -2.01 1.86 -2.12
CA LEU A 108 -2.79 3.06 -2.41
C LEU A 108 -2.08 3.90 -3.45
N VAL A 109 -2.80 4.26 -4.50
CA VAL A 109 -2.35 5.22 -5.51
C VAL A 109 -3.40 6.31 -5.63
N TYR A 110 -3.00 7.56 -5.48
CA TYR A 110 -3.89 8.71 -5.63
C TYR A 110 -3.41 9.62 -6.77
N ASN A 111 -4.37 10.16 -7.52
CA ASN A 111 -4.14 11.26 -8.42
C ASN A 111 -4.08 12.57 -7.62
N LYS A 112 -2.97 13.29 -7.69
CA LYS A 112 -2.72 14.52 -6.91
C LYS A 112 -3.56 15.72 -7.35
N HIS A 113 -4.08 15.69 -8.57
CA HIS A 113 -4.93 16.77 -9.11
C HIS A 113 -6.39 16.62 -8.73
N SER A 114 -6.92 15.39 -8.78
CA SER A 114 -8.34 15.11 -8.47
C SER A 114 -8.57 14.68 -7.02
N GLY A 115 -7.54 14.14 -6.36
CA GLY A 115 -7.62 13.52 -5.04
C GLY A 115 -8.26 12.13 -5.05
N GLU A 116 -8.57 11.58 -6.22
CA GLU A 116 -9.21 10.28 -6.33
C GLU A 116 -8.19 9.14 -6.20
N LYS A 117 -8.62 8.06 -5.52
CA LYS A 117 -7.89 6.79 -5.51
C LYS A 117 -7.95 6.20 -6.92
N VAL A 118 -6.80 5.82 -7.45
CA VAL A 118 -6.68 5.22 -8.79
C VAL A 118 -6.76 3.70 -8.64
N PRO A 119 -7.74 3.03 -9.25
CA PRO A 119 -7.82 1.57 -9.21
C PRO A 119 -6.80 0.92 -10.15
N LEU A 120 -6.39 -0.33 -9.86
CA LEU A 120 -5.44 -1.09 -10.67
C LEU A 120 -5.81 -1.12 -12.16
N ARG A 121 -7.10 -1.31 -12.47
CA ARG A 121 -7.63 -1.37 -13.84
C ARG A 121 -7.38 -0.11 -14.69
N TYR A 122 -7.04 1.02 -14.04
CA TYR A 122 -6.65 2.24 -14.76
C TYR A 122 -5.31 2.07 -15.50
N PHE A 123 -4.43 1.25 -14.96
CA PHE A 123 -3.10 0.99 -15.51
C PHE A 123 -3.06 -0.33 -16.28
N ILE A 124 -3.67 -1.39 -15.76
CA ILE A 124 -3.56 -2.73 -16.32
C ILE A 124 -4.92 -3.45 -16.32
N HIS A 125 -5.31 -3.94 -17.50
CA HIS A 125 -6.52 -4.75 -17.73
C HIS A 125 -6.18 -6.24 -17.59
N SER A 126 -5.78 -6.69 -16.42
CA SER A 126 -5.55 -8.11 -16.16
C SER A 126 -6.80 -8.76 -15.55
N ILE A 127 -7.02 -10.02 -15.89
CA ILE A 127 -8.11 -10.85 -15.38
C ILE A 127 -7.53 -12.10 -14.72
N ASN A 128 -8.31 -12.84 -13.94
CA ASN A 128 -7.81 -14.00 -13.18
C ASN A 128 -7.19 -15.09 -14.07
N GLU A 129 -7.64 -15.24 -15.32
CA GLU A 129 -7.06 -16.14 -16.31
C GLU A 129 -5.60 -15.78 -16.68
N ASP A 130 -5.18 -14.54 -16.41
CA ASP A 130 -3.80 -14.09 -16.62
C ASP A 130 -2.87 -14.48 -15.46
N PHE A 131 -3.41 -14.98 -14.35
CA PHE A 131 -2.63 -15.32 -13.16
C PHE A 131 -1.48 -16.28 -13.47
N SER A 132 -1.67 -17.26 -14.35
CA SER A 132 -0.61 -18.20 -14.75
C SER A 132 0.58 -17.49 -15.41
N THR A 133 0.34 -16.47 -16.20
CA THR A 133 1.39 -15.63 -16.82
C THR A 133 2.08 -14.78 -15.76
N LEU A 134 1.31 -14.11 -14.90
CA LEU A 134 1.82 -13.27 -13.80
C LEU A 134 2.59 -14.08 -12.75
N PHE A 135 2.19 -15.35 -12.54
CA PHE A 135 2.89 -16.25 -11.61
C PHE A 135 4.33 -16.50 -12.03
N ALA A 136 4.63 -16.53 -13.33
CA ALA A 136 5.97 -16.73 -13.85
C ALA A 136 6.89 -15.51 -13.67
N PHE A 137 6.32 -14.33 -13.40
CA PHE A 137 7.11 -13.10 -13.25
C PHE A 137 8.00 -13.11 -12.00
N PRO A 138 9.02 -12.22 -11.95
CA PRO A 138 9.86 -12.05 -10.79
C PRO A 138 9.00 -11.76 -9.54
N LEU A 139 9.35 -12.38 -8.42
CA LEU A 139 8.72 -12.13 -7.12
C LEU A 139 9.78 -11.61 -6.16
N TYR A 140 9.45 -10.54 -5.46
CA TYR A 140 10.31 -9.92 -4.45
C TYR A 140 9.57 -9.86 -3.12
N ASN A 141 10.30 -9.91 -2.00
CA ASN A 141 9.73 -9.65 -0.69
C ASN A 141 9.76 -8.14 -0.35
N GLU A 142 9.21 -7.77 0.78
CA GLU A 142 9.16 -6.38 1.27
C GLU A 142 10.54 -5.70 1.39
N ARG A 143 11.62 -6.48 1.54
CA ARG A 143 13.00 -6.02 1.60
C ARG A 143 13.66 -5.93 0.23
N ASN A 144 12.88 -5.98 -0.84
CA ASN A 144 13.34 -6.00 -2.24
C ASN A 144 14.27 -7.18 -2.59
N LYS A 145 14.23 -8.27 -1.79
CA LYS A 145 14.98 -9.48 -2.08
C LYS A 145 14.24 -10.32 -3.12
N PHE A 146 14.92 -10.68 -4.20
CA PHE A 146 14.38 -11.62 -5.19
C PHE A 146 14.15 -13.00 -4.56
N LEU A 147 12.97 -13.56 -4.77
CA LEU A 147 12.59 -14.89 -4.31
C LEU A 147 12.70 -15.89 -5.46
N ASN A 148 13.57 -16.86 -5.29
CA ASN A 148 13.70 -17.98 -6.23
C ASN A 148 12.51 -18.95 -6.10
N THR A 149 12.37 -19.89 -7.04
CA THR A 149 11.24 -20.83 -7.06
C THR A 149 11.10 -21.69 -5.80
N LYS A 150 12.19 -21.95 -5.06
CA LYS A 150 12.16 -22.73 -3.81
C LYS A 150 11.57 -21.95 -2.64
N SER A 151 11.60 -20.62 -2.71
CA SER A 151 11.05 -19.72 -1.68
C SER A 151 9.59 -19.35 -1.94
N ARG A 152 8.99 -19.80 -3.05
CA ARG A 152 7.63 -19.48 -3.45
C ARG A 152 6.66 -20.59 -3.09
N VAL A 153 5.41 -20.21 -2.83
CA VAL A 153 4.30 -21.16 -2.76
C VAL A 153 4.12 -21.80 -4.16
N PRO A 154 3.97 -23.12 -4.27
CA PRO A 154 3.71 -23.78 -5.55
C PRO A 154 2.44 -23.24 -6.20
N TYR A 155 2.42 -23.11 -7.54
CA TYR A 155 1.28 -22.58 -8.30
C TYR A 155 -0.06 -23.22 -7.91
N ARG A 156 -0.11 -24.55 -7.76
CA ARG A 156 -1.32 -25.30 -7.39
C ARG A 156 -1.87 -24.99 -5.99
N GLU A 157 -1.06 -24.37 -5.13
CA GLU A 157 -1.40 -24.04 -3.74
C GLU A 157 -1.75 -22.55 -3.57
N CYS A 158 -1.59 -21.73 -4.64
CA CYS A 158 -1.94 -20.34 -4.64
C CYS A 158 -3.45 -20.13 -4.84
N ASP A 159 -3.96 -19.05 -4.26
CA ASP A 159 -5.19 -18.44 -4.76
C ASP A 159 -4.88 -17.82 -6.13
N HIS A 160 -5.59 -18.25 -7.17
CA HIS A 160 -5.38 -17.82 -8.55
C HIS A 160 -6.07 -16.50 -8.86
N THR A 161 -6.27 -15.64 -7.86
CA THR A 161 -6.83 -14.31 -8.03
C THR A 161 -5.74 -13.26 -8.19
N ILE A 162 -5.99 -12.28 -9.06
CA ILE A 162 -5.13 -11.12 -9.18
C ILE A 162 -5.51 -10.15 -8.05
N PRO A 163 -4.54 -9.71 -7.23
CA PRO A 163 -4.83 -8.78 -6.14
C PRO A 163 -5.21 -7.40 -6.68
N ASP A 164 -6.12 -6.73 -5.98
CA ASP A 164 -6.44 -5.32 -6.24
C ASP A 164 -5.39 -4.37 -5.65
N ASP A 165 -4.62 -4.83 -4.67
CA ASP A 165 -3.56 -4.06 -4.02
C ASP A 165 -2.33 -3.98 -4.92
N TYR A 166 -1.87 -2.76 -5.15
CA TYR A 166 -0.71 -2.50 -5.98
C TYR A 166 -0.02 -1.18 -5.61
N PHE A 167 1.18 -0.97 -6.11
CA PHE A 167 1.87 0.30 -6.03
C PHE A 167 2.61 0.61 -7.34
N LEU A 168 2.92 1.88 -7.55
CA LEU A 168 3.78 2.33 -8.64
C LEU A 168 5.24 2.31 -8.17
N SER A 169 6.15 1.86 -9.06
CA SER A 169 7.59 1.79 -8.78
C SER A 169 8.41 2.77 -9.63
N GLY A 170 7.76 3.68 -10.35
CA GLY A 170 8.40 4.55 -11.34
C GLY A 170 8.63 3.84 -12.69
N ASN A 171 9.09 4.60 -13.69
CA ASN A 171 9.37 4.10 -15.05
C ASN A 171 8.19 3.34 -15.69
N GLY A 172 6.94 3.65 -15.31
CA GLY A 172 5.75 2.96 -15.78
C GLY A 172 5.54 1.56 -15.22
N ILE A 173 6.29 1.14 -14.20
CA ILE A 173 6.15 -0.17 -13.56
C ILE A 173 5.00 -0.13 -12.54
N VAL A 174 4.10 -1.11 -12.67
CA VAL A 174 3.03 -1.41 -11.70
C VAL A 174 3.41 -2.68 -10.94
N SER A 175 3.43 -2.63 -9.62
CA SER A 175 3.81 -3.76 -8.76
C SER A 175 2.60 -4.28 -8.00
N LEU A 176 2.19 -5.52 -8.28
CA LEU A 176 1.08 -6.19 -7.58
C LEU A 176 1.54 -6.66 -6.20
N ILE A 177 0.74 -6.38 -5.17
CA ILE A 177 1.01 -6.78 -3.78
C ILE A 177 0.30 -8.10 -3.49
N PHE A 178 1.05 -9.03 -2.91
CA PHE A 178 0.53 -10.27 -2.35
C PHE A 178 0.74 -10.28 -0.84
N GLN A 179 -0.30 -10.62 -0.10
CA GLN A 179 -0.27 -10.72 1.35
C GLN A 179 0.64 -11.88 1.82
N GLU A 180 0.93 -11.90 3.12
CA GLU A 180 1.62 -13.01 3.76
C GLU A 180 0.97 -14.35 3.37
N TYR A 181 1.76 -15.39 3.15
CA TYR A 181 1.36 -16.73 2.68
C TYR A 181 0.82 -16.85 1.25
N GLN A 182 0.41 -15.77 0.58
CA GLN A 182 -0.18 -15.90 -0.76
C GLN A 182 0.82 -16.41 -1.81
N ARG A 183 2.05 -15.92 -1.79
CA ARG A 183 3.07 -16.27 -2.80
C ARG A 183 4.39 -16.76 -2.23
N ALA A 184 4.61 -16.61 -0.91
CA ALA A 184 5.80 -17.08 -0.21
C ALA A 184 5.47 -17.44 1.24
N ALA A 185 6.44 -18.05 1.95
CA ALA A 185 6.29 -18.37 3.37
C ALA A 185 6.16 -17.08 4.22
N PHE A 186 5.49 -17.19 5.35
CA PHE A 186 5.20 -16.08 6.28
C PHE A 186 6.41 -15.20 6.61
N PHE A 187 7.58 -15.80 6.84
CA PHE A 187 8.79 -15.06 7.23
C PHE A 187 9.36 -14.16 6.11
N GLU A 188 8.91 -14.31 4.87
CA GLU A 188 9.26 -13.39 3.77
C GLU A 188 8.38 -12.12 3.79
N GLY A 189 7.30 -12.09 4.60
CA GLY A 189 6.37 -10.96 4.71
C GLY A 189 5.54 -10.75 3.43
N MET A 190 5.17 -9.51 3.18
CA MET A 190 4.55 -9.09 1.92
C MET A 190 5.47 -9.43 0.74
N THR A 191 4.87 -9.89 -0.33
CA THR A 191 5.59 -10.08 -1.59
C THR A 191 4.98 -9.25 -2.71
N TYR A 192 5.76 -8.93 -3.74
CA TYR A 192 5.26 -8.18 -4.88
C TYR A 192 5.88 -8.64 -6.20
N THR A 193 5.11 -8.45 -7.27
CA THR A 193 5.52 -8.76 -8.64
C THR A 193 5.50 -7.47 -9.47
N PRO A 194 6.66 -6.96 -9.95
CA PRO A 194 6.70 -5.82 -10.84
C PRO A 194 6.27 -6.22 -12.26
N ILE A 195 5.39 -5.42 -12.84
CA ILE A 195 4.90 -5.57 -14.20
C ILE A 195 5.44 -4.41 -15.03
N GLU A 196 6.34 -4.72 -15.94
CA GLU A 196 6.97 -3.74 -16.82
C GLU A 196 6.00 -3.22 -17.90
N PRO A 197 6.20 -2.01 -18.46
CA PRO A 197 5.32 -1.41 -19.45
C PRO A 197 4.96 -2.32 -20.63
N LYS A 198 5.91 -3.11 -21.16
CA LYS A 198 5.66 -4.06 -22.26
C LYS A 198 4.59 -5.10 -21.94
N TRP A 199 4.50 -5.51 -20.64
CA TRP A 199 3.50 -6.47 -20.18
C TRP A 199 2.18 -5.79 -19.88
N ILE A 200 2.20 -4.55 -19.40
CA ILE A 200 1.00 -3.72 -19.25
C ILE A 200 0.34 -3.54 -20.63
N ASP A 201 1.10 -3.18 -21.65
CA ASP A 201 0.63 -3.06 -23.04
C ASP A 201 0.07 -4.39 -23.58
N TYR A 202 0.70 -5.51 -23.21
CA TYR A 202 0.22 -6.85 -23.61
C TYR A 202 -1.15 -7.13 -22.99
N PHE A 203 -1.32 -6.97 -21.67
CA PHE A 203 -2.58 -7.24 -20.98
C PHE A 203 -3.69 -6.29 -21.44
N ASN A 204 -3.39 -5.01 -21.61
CA ASN A 204 -4.37 -4.02 -22.06
C ASN A 204 -4.86 -4.25 -23.51
N ARG A 205 -4.02 -4.84 -24.37
CA ARG A 205 -4.45 -5.28 -25.70
C ARG A 205 -5.20 -6.60 -25.69
N LYS A 206 -4.86 -7.50 -24.77
CA LYS A 206 -5.51 -8.80 -24.62
C LYS A 206 -6.92 -8.68 -24.03
N ASN A 207 -7.09 -7.76 -23.08
CA ASN A 207 -8.32 -7.56 -22.32
C ASN A 207 -8.79 -6.09 -22.50
N PRO A 208 -9.34 -5.72 -23.67
CA PRO A 208 -9.70 -4.34 -23.99
C PRO A 208 -10.83 -3.76 -23.12
#